data_1156240e0efe1ccc50ea29693c990f0e
#
_entry.id   1156240e0efe1ccc50ea29693c990f0e
#
_cell.length_a   1.000
_cell.length_b   1.000
_cell.length_c   1.000
_cell.angle_alpha   90.00
_cell.angle_beta   90.00
_cell.angle_gamma   90.00
#
_symmetry.space_group_name_H-M   'P 1'
#
loop_
_entity.id
_entity.type
_entity.pdbx_description
1 polymer ?
#
loop_
_entity_poly.entity_id
_entity_poly.type
_entity_poly.pdbx_seq_one_letter_code
_entity_poly.pdbx_strand_id
1 'polypeptide(L)'
;PNFFLNNATARDALLRIRGQVDDPKHFLLLNRIDVALSNLQNIGEISEVASLTNAQASIDEDQVSASYSLINGFNWAIPVLGFIGTVLGLGSAIGEFGVTIQLADDVDKLKNSLTDVTGGLSTAFDTTLLGLVASIVVQMVMTFRKRQEFLLLDECNEYCQAYVLAKLKLEKSGRGRS
;
A
#
# COMPACT_ATOMS: atom_id res chain seq x y z
N PRO A 1 -13.90 -25.52 -25.69
CA PRO A 1 -12.79 -26.25 -26.27
C PRO A 1 -11.79 -26.57 -25.14
N ASN A 2 -11.55 -27.90 -24.94
CA ASN A 2 -10.60 -28.38 -23.93
C ASN A 2 -9.17 -28.03 -24.41
N PHE A 3 -8.68 -26.87 -23.99
CA PHE A 3 -7.31 -26.44 -24.27
C PHE A 3 -6.43 -27.02 -23.17
N PHE A 4 -5.63 -28.03 -23.51
CA PHE A 4 -4.64 -28.59 -22.59
C PHE A 4 -3.32 -27.83 -22.76
N LEU A 5 -2.77 -27.35 -21.67
CA LEU A 5 -1.46 -26.70 -21.65
C LEU A 5 -0.37 -27.79 -21.61
N ASN A 6 0.13 -28.14 -22.80
CA ASN A 6 1.31 -28.98 -23.00
C ASN A 6 2.55 -28.09 -23.15
N ASN A 7 3.75 -28.59 -22.94
CA ASN A 7 5.01 -27.83 -23.10
C ASN A 7 5.10 -27.10 -24.45
N ALA A 8 4.55 -27.65 -25.53
CA ALA A 8 4.52 -27.01 -26.85
C ALA A 8 3.47 -25.86 -26.90
N THR A 9 2.27 -26.10 -26.37
CA THR A 9 1.18 -25.09 -26.35
C THR A 9 1.45 -23.97 -25.34
N ALA A 10 2.18 -24.26 -24.26
CA ALA A 10 2.64 -23.24 -23.30
C ALA A 10 3.59 -22.24 -23.98
N ARG A 11 4.48 -22.72 -24.85
CA ARG A 11 5.40 -21.86 -25.61
C ARG A 11 4.67 -20.96 -26.60
N ASP A 12 3.69 -21.50 -27.32
CA ASP A 12 2.87 -20.72 -28.25
C ASP A 12 2.02 -19.67 -27.52
N ALA A 13 1.47 -20.01 -26.34
CA ALA A 13 0.74 -19.06 -25.49
C ALA A 13 1.65 -17.93 -25.00
N LEU A 14 2.87 -18.25 -24.54
CA LEU A 14 3.88 -17.26 -24.14
C LEU A 14 4.24 -16.30 -25.28
N LEU A 15 4.50 -16.84 -26.47
CA LEU A 15 4.84 -16.01 -27.63
C LEU A 15 3.69 -15.09 -28.04
N ARG A 16 2.44 -15.53 -27.92
CA ARG A 16 1.27 -14.71 -28.19
C ARG A 16 1.10 -13.61 -27.14
N ILE A 17 1.27 -13.92 -25.84
CA ILE A 17 1.19 -12.94 -24.76
C ILE A 17 2.28 -11.87 -24.93
N ARG A 18 3.52 -12.28 -25.17
CA ARG A 18 4.66 -11.37 -25.39
C ARG A 18 4.57 -10.58 -26.69
N GLY A 19 3.85 -11.09 -27.70
CA GLY A 19 3.62 -10.37 -28.95
C GLY A 19 2.46 -9.38 -28.93
N GLN A 20 1.55 -9.49 -27.95
CA GLN A 20 0.38 -8.61 -27.84
C GLN A 20 0.57 -7.51 -26.76
N VAL A 21 1.55 -7.65 -25.88
CA VAL A 21 1.82 -6.72 -24.78
C VAL A 21 3.29 -6.35 -24.79
N ASP A 22 3.61 -5.06 -24.81
CA ASP A 22 4.99 -4.54 -24.90
C ASP A 22 5.89 -5.04 -23.75
N ASP A 23 5.36 -5.18 -22.54
CA ASP A 23 6.05 -5.83 -21.41
C ASP A 23 5.05 -6.47 -20.44
N PRO A 24 4.96 -7.81 -20.39
CA PRO A 24 4.08 -8.54 -19.47
C PRO A 24 4.33 -8.23 -17.99
N LYS A 25 5.52 -7.77 -17.63
CA LYS A 25 5.90 -7.44 -16.25
C LYS A 25 5.10 -6.31 -15.64
N HIS A 26 4.54 -5.41 -16.47
CA HIS A 26 3.70 -4.32 -16.00
C HIS A 26 2.27 -4.76 -15.65
N PHE A 27 1.89 -5.98 -16.03
CA PHE A 27 0.56 -6.53 -15.76
C PHE A 27 0.67 -7.72 -14.81
N LEU A 28 0.22 -7.57 -13.60
CA LEU A 28 0.33 -8.57 -12.52
C LEU A 28 -0.06 -9.98 -12.97
N LEU A 29 -1.26 -10.13 -13.55
CA LEU A 29 -1.77 -11.42 -14.01
C LEU A 29 -0.91 -12.02 -15.14
N LEU A 30 -0.53 -11.19 -16.12
CA LEU A 30 0.30 -11.65 -17.25
C LEU A 30 1.70 -12.04 -16.80
N ASN A 31 2.29 -11.30 -15.85
CA ASN A 31 3.58 -11.63 -15.26
C ASN A 31 3.52 -12.99 -14.54
N ARG A 32 2.48 -13.24 -13.74
CA ARG A 32 2.29 -14.54 -13.05
C ARG A 32 2.12 -15.70 -14.05
N ILE A 33 1.35 -15.49 -15.12
CA ILE A 33 1.17 -16.49 -16.17
C ILE A 33 2.50 -16.74 -16.92
N ASP A 34 3.26 -15.68 -17.24
CA ASP A 34 4.57 -15.78 -17.90
C ASP A 34 5.56 -16.56 -17.04
N VAL A 35 5.63 -16.26 -15.74
CA VAL A 35 6.47 -16.98 -14.77
C VAL A 35 6.05 -18.44 -14.67
N ALA A 36 4.77 -18.75 -14.55
CA ALA A 36 4.26 -20.13 -14.44
C ALA A 36 4.58 -20.95 -15.70
N LEU A 37 4.32 -20.39 -16.89
CA LEU A 37 4.55 -21.07 -18.16
C LEU A 37 6.04 -21.21 -18.51
N SER A 38 6.86 -20.22 -18.18
CA SER A 38 8.32 -20.27 -18.39
C SER A 38 8.97 -21.34 -17.51
N ASN A 39 8.54 -21.44 -16.26
CA ASN A 39 9.07 -22.45 -15.34
C ASN A 39 8.59 -23.85 -15.65
N LEU A 40 7.39 -24.02 -16.22
CA LEU A 40 6.92 -25.32 -16.70
C LEU A 40 7.85 -25.91 -17.75
N GLN A 41 8.42 -25.08 -18.65
CA GLN A 41 9.36 -25.53 -19.68
C GLN A 41 10.69 -26.02 -19.09
N ASN A 42 11.15 -25.41 -17.99
CA ASN A 42 12.46 -25.68 -17.42
C ASN A 42 12.45 -26.82 -16.39
N ILE A 43 11.38 -26.97 -15.63
CA ILE A 43 11.35 -27.82 -14.44
C ILE A 43 10.58 -29.12 -14.69
N GLY A 44 9.55 -29.10 -15.54
CA GLY A 44 8.76 -30.31 -15.88
C GLY A 44 7.91 -30.91 -14.75
N GLU A 45 7.99 -30.40 -13.52
CA GLU A 45 7.21 -30.84 -12.37
C GLU A 45 6.17 -29.79 -11.97
N ILE A 46 4.90 -30.22 -11.95
CA ILE A 46 3.74 -29.34 -11.67
C ILE A 46 3.74 -28.84 -10.23
N SER A 47 4.20 -29.66 -9.27
CA SER A 47 4.31 -29.31 -7.86
C SER A 47 5.26 -28.14 -7.63
N GLU A 48 6.34 -28.09 -8.38
CA GLU A 48 7.36 -27.07 -8.27
C GLU A 48 6.92 -25.76 -8.94
N VAL A 49 6.20 -25.82 -10.05
CA VAL A 49 5.56 -24.66 -10.67
C VAL A 49 4.50 -24.05 -9.74
N ALA A 50 3.70 -24.88 -9.05
CA ALA A 50 2.72 -24.40 -8.08
C ALA A 50 3.38 -23.69 -6.89
N SER A 51 4.49 -24.23 -6.38
CA SER A 51 5.23 -23.60 -5.28
C SER A 51 5.85 -22.26 -5.68
N LEU A 52 6.40 -22.16 -6.89
CA LEU A 52 6.93 -20.91 -7.44
C LEU A 52 5.85 -19.86 -7.66
N THR A 53 4.68 -20.26 -8.16
CA THR A 53 3.55 -19.33 -8.35
C THR A 53 3.04 -18.79 -7.02
N ASN A 54 2.98 -19.62 -5.99
CA ASN A 54 2.62 -19.19 -4.64
C ASN A 54 3.69 -18.28 -4.01
N ALA A 55 4.97 -18.60 -4.22
CA ALA A 55 6.06 -17.74 -3.76
C ALA A 55 6.01 -16.36 -4.43
N GLN A 56 5.72 -16.30 -5.73
CA GLN A 56 5.54 -15.04 -6.45
C GLN A 56 4.33 -14.26 -5.93
N ALA A 57 3.22 -14.94 -5.61
CA ALA A 57 2.05 -14.28 -5.00
C ALA A 57 2.41 -13.62 -3.67
N SER A 58 3.16 -14.32 -2.81
CA SER A 58 3.63 -13.76 -1.53
C SER A 58 4.56 -12.56 -1.72
N ILE A 59 5.45 -12.59 -2.70
CA ILE A 59 6.33 -11.46 -3.03
C ILE A 59 5.52 -10.23 -3.48
N ASP A 60 4.50 -10.43 -4.32
CA ASP A 60 3.63 -9.35 -4.77
C ASP A 60 2.86 -8.70 -3.59
N GLU A 61 2.34 -9.52 -2.65
CA GLU A 61 1.68 -9.04 -1.43
C GLU A 61 2.63 -8.26 -0.53
N ASP A 62 3.86 -8.74 -0.36
CA ASP A 62 4.91 -8.07 0.42
C ASP A 62 5.29 -6.73 -0.20
N GLN A 63 5.39 -6.63 -1.53
CA GLN A 63 5.68 -5.38 -2.22
C GLN A 63 4.57 -4.34 -2.03
N VAL A 64 3.29 -4.75 -2.14
CA VAL A 64 2.16 -3.88 -1.84
C VAL A 64 2.22 -3.43 -0.39
N SER A 65 2.41 -4.35 0.56
CA SER A 65 2.51 -4.03 1.98
C SER A 65 3.65 -3.07 2.30
N ALA A 66 4.81 -3.26 1.67
CA ALA A 66 5.97 -2.38 1.83
C ALA A 66 5.69 -0.95 1.32
N SER A 67 4.99 -0.81 0.18
CA SER A 67 4.59 0.48 -0.37
C SER A 67 3.68 1.24 0.60
N TYR A 68 2.70 0.56 1.21
CA TYR A 68 1.81 1.16 2.21
C TYR A 68 2.51 1.47 3.53
N SER A 69 3.58 0.75 3.89
CA SER A 69 4.36 1.02 5.10
C SER A 69 4.99 2.41 5.08
N LEU A 70 5.55 2.83 3.94
CA LEU A 70 6.10 4.17 3.77
C LEU A 70 5.03 5.26 3.92
N ILE A 71 3.87 5.08 3.27
CA ILE A 71 2.76 6.04 3.35
C ILE A 71 2.20 6.10 4.78
N ASN A 72 2.13 4.98 5.50
CA ASN A 72 1.75 4.96 6.91
C ASN A 72 2.69 5.79 7.78
N GLY A 73 4.00 5.75 7.51
CA GLY A 73 4.97 6.60 8.19
C GLY A 73 4.67 8.09 7.98
N PHE A 74 4.39 8.51 6.76
CA PHE A 74 3.99 9.90 6.48
C PHE A 74 2.65 10.26 7.12
N ASN A 75 1.66 9.36 7.10
CA ASN A 75 0.37 9.60 7.72
C ASN A 75 0.49 9.79 9.24
N TRP A 76 1.41 9.07 9.90
CA TRP A 76 1.71 9.27 11.31
C TRP A 76 2.35 10.65 11.60
N ALA A 77 3.13 11.19 10.65
CA ALA A 77 3.76 12.50 10.80
C ALA A 77 2.73 13.66 10.82
N ILE A 78 1.57 13.52 10.18
CA ILE A 78 0.56 14.59 10.09
C ILE A 78 0.06 15.04 11.49
N PRO A 79 -0.40 14.14 12.39
CA PRO A 79 -0.79 14.54 13.75
C PRO A 79 0.39 15.09 14.56
N VAL A 80 1.58 14.55 14.37
CA VAL A 80 2.80 15.03 15.05
C VAL A 80 3.11 16.47 14.66
N LEU A 81 2.97 16.82 13.38
CA LEU A 81 3.12 18.21 12.93
C LEU A 81 2.06 19.12 13.53
N GLY A 82 0.81 18.65 13.65
CA GLY A 82 -0.24 19.38 14.38
C GLY A 82 0.14 19.62 15.84
N PHE A 83 0.66 18.61 16.52
CA PHE A 83 1.14 18.74 17.90
C PHE A 83 2.33 19.70 18.03
N ILE A 84 3.28 19.68 17.11
CA ILE A 84 4.38 20.64 17.06
C ILE A 84 3.83 22.07 16.95
N GLY A 85 2.80 22.30 16.11
CA GLY A 85 2.11 23.58 16.01
C GLY A 85 1.54 24.04 17.35
N THR A 86 0.96 23.12 18.14
CA THR A 86 0.47 23.40 19.50
C THR A 86 1.60 23.84 20.42
N VAL A 87 2.71 23.12 20.43
CA VAL A 87 3.86 23.44 21.30
C VAL A 87 4.45 24.79 20.95
N LEU A 88 4.61 25.10 19.66
CA LEU A 88 5.15 26.37 19.19
C LEU A 88 4.18 27.55 19.49
N GLY A 89 2.89 27.38 19.18
CA GLY A 89 1.88 28.41 19.40
C GLY A 89 1.72 28.76 20.88
N LEU A 90 1.64 27.74 21.74
CA LEU A 90 1.51 27.95 23.20
C LEU A 90 2.83 28.49 23.77
N GLY A 91 3.99 27.99 23.30
CA GLY A 91 5.29 28.47 23.77
C GLY A 91 5.54 29.94 23.47
N SER A 92 5.18 30.41 22.26
CA SER A 92 5.23 31.83 21.89
C SER A 92 4.31 32.69 22.75
N ALA A 93 3.03 32.30 22.89
CA ALA A 93 2.04 33.03 23.66
C ALA A 93 2.42 33.18 25.13
N ILE A 94 2.93 32.12 25.78
CA ILE A 94 3.36 32.16 27.18
C ILE A 94 4.66 33.00 27.31
N GLY A 95 5.56 32.95 26.37
CA GLY A 95 6.79 33.73 26.35
C GLY A 95 6.49 35.22 26.31
N GLU A 96 5.63 35.67 25.41
CA GLU A 96 5.20 37.08 25.28
C GLU A 96 4.46 37.56 26.52
N PHE A 97 3.59 36.75 27.13
CA PHE A 97 2.92 37.03 28.36
C PHE A 97 3.90 37.23 29.54
N GLY A 98 4.91 36.38 29.65
CA GLY A 98 5.93 36.48 30.69
C GLY A 98 6.71 37.79 30.66
N VAL A 99 7.04 38.29 29.47
CA VAL A 99 7.68 39.59 29.28
C VAL A 99 6.73 40.75 29.64
N THR A 100 5.48 40.65 29.22
CA THR A 100 4.47 41.70 29.47
C THR A 100 4.18 41.85 30.96
N ILE A 101 4.07 40.79 31.75
CA ILE A 101 3.87 40.84 33.20
C ILE A 101 5.00 41.60 33.91
N GLN A 102 6.24 41.40 33.47
CA GLN A 102 7.40 42.07 34.11
C GLN A 102 7.48 43.55 33.81
N LEU A 103 6.88 44.00 32.71
CA LEU A 103 6.97 45.40 32.23
C LEU A 103 5.65 46.17 32.34
N ALA A 104 4.56 45.53 32.77
CA ALA A 104 3.23 46.13 32.79
C ALA A 104 2.99 46.94 34.05
N ASP A 105 2.99 48.26 33.92
CA ASP A 105 2.52 49.21 34.93
C ASP A 105 1.00 49.51 34.80
N ASP A 106 0.31 48.90 33.78
CA ASP A 106 -1.05 49.22 33.41
C ASP A 106 -1.91 47.96 33.23
N VAL A 107 -3.11 47.96 33.80
CA VAL A 107 -4.09 46.85 33.73
C VAL A 107 -4.56 46.59 32.30
N ASP A 108 -4.62 47.59 31.43
CA ASP A 108 -5.04 47.44 30.05
C ASP A 108 -4.01 46.68 29.23
N LYS A 109 -2.72 46.83 29.48
CA LYS A 109 -1.67 46.06 28.87
C LYS A 109 -1.74 44.58 29.26
N LEU A 110 -2.03 44.30 30.52
CA LEU A 110 -2.20 42.95 31.03
C LEU A 110 -3.40 42.23 30.36
N LYS A 111 -4.52 42.96 30.19
CA LYS A 111 -5.74 42.47 29.54
C LYS A 111 -5.49 42.14 28.08
N ASN A 112 -4.78 42.98 27.35
CA ASN A 112 -4.42 42.72 25.96
C ASN A 112 -3.51 41.49 25.83
N SER A 113 -2.51 41.35 26.67
CA SER A 113 -1.62 40.21 26.69
C SER A 113 -2.32 38.87 27.02
N LEU A 114 -3.33 38.90 27.90
CA LEU A 114 -4.19 37.73 28.12
C LEU A 114 -5.00 37.35 26.88
N THR A 115 -5.45 38.36 26.12
CA THR A 115 -6.16 38.13 24.87
C THR A 115 -5.24 37.48 23.84
N ASP A 116 -4.00 37.90 23.76
CA ASP A 116 -2.99 37.32 22.83
C ASP A 116 -2.67 35.88 23.22
N VAL A 117 -2.52 35.55 24.51
CA VAL A 117 -2.33 34.18 25.00
C VAL A 117 -3.51 33.28 24.63
N THR A 118 -4.74 33.77 24.83
CA THR A 118 -5.94 32.98 24.49
C THR A 118 -6.07 32.79 22.99
N GLY A 119 -5.68 33.77 22.17
CA GLY A 119 -5.60 33.64 20.71
C GLY A 119 -4.55 32.65 20.28
N GLY A 120 -3.36 32.69 20.86
CA GLY A 120 -2.30 31.70 20.61
C GLY A 120 -2.72 30.27 20.99
N LEU A 121 -3.42 30.11 22.10
CA LEU A 121 -3.97 28.83 22.54
C LEU A 121 -5.04 28.29 21.56
N SER A 122 -5.94 29.15 21.08
CA SER A 122 -6.96 28.80 20.10
C SER A 122 -6.29 28.29 18.81
N THR A 123 -5.32 29.02 18.28
CA THR A 123 -4.56 28.61 17.07
C THR A 123 -3.83 27.30 17.29
N ALA A 124 -3.28 27.07 18.47
CA ALA A 124 -2.60 25.82 18.82
C ALA A 124 -3.57 24.62 18.77
N PHE A 125 -4.76 24.74 19.31
CA PHE A 125 -5.78 23.69 19.25
C PHE A 125 -6.27 23.44 17.82
N ASP A 126 -6.46 24.49 17.02
CA ASP A 126 -6.89 24.39 15.63
C ASP A 126 -5.88 23.60 14.78
N THR A 127 -4.59 23.83 14.95
CA THR A 127 -3.54 23.11 14.22
C THR A 127 -3.53 21.61 14.54
N THR A 128 -3.74 21.25 15.82
CA THR A 128 -3.83 19.84 16.24
C THR A 128 -5.09 19.19 15.70
N LEU A 129 -6.23 19.88 15.77
CA LEU A 129 -7.50 19.38 15.24
C LEU A 129 -7.39 19.12 13.73
N LEU A 130 -6.85 20.07 12.97
CA LEU A 130 -6.63 19.93 11.54
C LEU A 130 -5.71 18.75 11.21
N GLY A 131 -4.60 18.58 11.95
CA GLY A 131 -3.70 17.44 11.80
C GLY A 131 -4.39 16.11 12.03
N LEU A 132 -5.18 15.99 13.09
CA LEU A 132 -5.93 14.77 13.40
C LEU A 132 -6.98 14.45 12.33
N VAL A 133 -7.80 15.42 11.93
CA VAL A 133 -8.82 15.22 10.89
C VAL A 133 -8.18 14.85 9.56
N ALA A 134 -7.11 15.53 9.15
CA ALA A 134 -6.40 15.22 7.92
C ALA A 134 -5.83 13.79 7.93
N SER A 135 -5.23 13.37 9.03
CA SER A 135 -4.70 12.00 9.18
C SER A 135 -5.80 10.94 9.08
N ILE A 136 -6.97 11.17 9.69
CA ILE A 136 -8.11 10.24 9.61
C ILE A 136 -8.58 10.11 8.16
N VAL A 137 -8.70 11.20 7.42
CA VAL A 137 -9.12 11.16 6.00
C VAL A 137 -8.12 10.40 5.15
N VAL A 138 -6.83 10.68 5.30
CA VAL A 138 -5.76 9.96 4.59
C VAL A 138 -5.79 8.47 4.94
N GLN A 139 -5.94 8.13 6.22
CA GLN A 139 -6.01 6.74 6.68
C GLN A 139 -7.21 5.99 6.08
N MET A 140 -8.37 6.62 5.97
CA MET A 140 -9.54 6.01 5.33
C MET A 140 -9.27 5.71 3.86
N VAL A 141 -8.76 6.68 3.09
CA VAL A 141 -8.44 6.50 1.68
C VAL A 141 -7.42 5.37 1.49
N MET A 142 -6.36 5.36 2.28
CA MET A 142 -5.34 4.31 2.25
C MET A 142 -5.93 2.93 2.53
N THR A 143 -6.77 2.80 3.54
CA THR A 143 -7.39 1.53 3.93
C THR A 143 -8.26 0.97 2.78
N PHE A 144 -9.07 1.83 2.14
CA PHE A 144 -9.87 1.43 1.00
C PHE A 144 -9.03 0.99 -0.19
N ARG A 145 -7.97 1.76 -0.52
CA ARG A 145 -7.07 1.43 -1.63
C ARG A 145 -6.32 0.12 -1.38
N LYS A 146 -5.72 -0.02 -0.21
CA LYS A 146 -5.03 -1.24 0.19
C LYS A 146 -5.92 -2.47 0.05
N ARG A 147 -7.17 -2.39 0.53
CA ARG A 147 -8.12 -3.49 0.42
C ARG A 147 -8.41 -3.88 -1.04
N GLN A 148 -8.58 -2.89 -1.93
CA GLN A 148 -8.84 -3.17 -3.35
C GLN A 148 -7.65 -3.84 -4.04
N GLU A 149 -6.42 -3.42 -3.72
CA GLU A 149 -5.22 -4.04 -4.27
C GLU A 149 -5.04 -5.48 -3.79
N PHE A 150 -5.28 -5.76 -2.51
CA PHE A 150 -5.25 -7.14 -2.00
C PHE A 150 -6.32 -8.02 -2.63
N LEU A 151 -7.55 -7.54 -2.81
CA LEU A 151 -8.59 -8.28 -3.51
C LEU A 151 -8.18 -8.63 -4.95
N LEU A 152 -7.55 -7.69 -5.66
CA LEU A 152 -7.02 -7.94 -7.00
C LEU A 152 -5.93 -9.00 -7.00
N LEU A 153 -5.03 -8.99 -5.99
CA LEU A 153 -3.98 -10.01 -5.83
C LEU A 153 -4.58 -11.39 -5.60
N ASP A 154 -5.60 -11.49 -4.74
CA ASP A 154 -6.32 -12.73 -4.44
C ASP A 154 -7.03 -13.27 -5.68
N GLU A 155 -7.78 -12.43 -6.41
CA GLU A 155 -8.45 -12.82 -7.66
C GLU A 155 -7.46 -13.33 -8.72
N CYS A 156 -6.29 -12.65 -8.86
CA CYS A 156 -5.24 -13.11 -9.76
C CYS A 156 -4.66 -14.46 -9.34
N ASN A 157 -4.50 -14.69 -8.04
CA ASN A 157 -4.00 -15.95 -7.50
C ASN A 157 -5.01 -17.08 -7.73
N GLU A 158 -6.29 -16.85 -7.41
CA GLU A 158 -7.38 -17.81 -7.66
C GLU A 158 -7.47 -18.16 -9.15
N TYR A 159 -7.39 -17.17 -10.04
CA TYR A 159 -7.38 -17.40 -11.48
C TYR A 159 -6.22 -18.29 -11.92
N CYS A 160 -5.00 -18.01 -11.45
CA CYS A 160 -3.83 -18.81 -11.78
C CYS A 160 -3.97 -20.26 -11.27
N GLN A 161 -4.49 -20.45 -10.07
CA GLN A 161 -4.71 -21.79 -9.52
C GLN A 161 -5.79 -22.56 -10.27
N ALA A 162 -6.93 -21.94 -10.54
CA ALA A 162 -8.10 -22.59 -11.15
C ALA A 162 -7.90 -22.88 -12.64
N TYR A 163 -7.28 -21.97 -13.39
CA TYR A 163 -7.22 -22.05 -14.84
C TYR A 163 -5.85 -22.43 -15.40
N VAL A 164 -4.76 -22.08 -14.72
CA VAL A 164 -3.41 -22.43 -15.18
C VAL A 164 -2.97 -23.74 -14.54
N LEU A 165 -2.87 -23.80 -13.22
CA LEU A 165 -2.35 -24.97 -12.50
C LEU A 165 -3.26 -26.19 -12.58
N ALA A 166 -4.59 -26.01 -12.54
CA ALA A 166 -5.55 -27.12 -12.63
C ALA A 166 -5.50 -27.81 -13.99
N LYS A 167 -5.30 -27.06 -15.08
CA LYS A 167 -5.14 -27.65 -16.43
C LYS A 167 -3.83 -28.42 -16.59
N LEU A 168 -2.75 -28.00 -15.90
CA LEU A 168 -1.48 -28.71 -15.87
C LEU A 168 -1.56 -30.04 -15.09
N LYS A 169 -2.37 -30.11 -14.03
CA LYS A 169 -2.56 -31.34 -13.24
C LYS A 169 -3.21 -32.48 -14.03
N LEU A 170 -4.10 -32.18 -14.96
CA LEU A 170 -4.82 -33.19 -15.74
C LEU A 170 -3.93 -33.97 -16.69
N GLU A 171 -2.84 -33.42 -17.18
CA GLU A 171 -1.95 -34.09 -18.10
C GLU A 171 -1.06 -35.14 -17.42
N LYS A 172 -0.60 -34.92 -16.19
CA LYS A 172 0.21 -35.90 -15.43
C LYS A 172 -0.58 -37.17 -15.06
N SER A 173 -1.89 -37.05 -14.90
CA SER A 173 -2.78 -38.20 -14.60
C SER A 173 -2.94 -39.17 -15.78
N GLY A 174 -2.75 -38.70 -17.02
CA GLY A 174 -2.86 -39.53 -18.23
C GLY A 174 -1.58 -40.34 -18.56
N ARG A 175 -0.43 -39.96 -18.01
CA ARG A 175 0.86 -40.62 -18.34
C ARG A 175 1.24 -41.79 -17.41
N GLY A 176 0.47 -42.03 -16.35
CA GLY A 176 0.69 -43.09 -15.36
C GLY A 176 -0.06 -44.41 -15.63
N ARG A 177 -0.71 -44.55 -16.79
CA ARG A 177 -1.35 -45.82 -17.20
C ARG A 177 -0.86 -46.26 -18.60
N SER A 178 0.34 -46.78 -18.65
CA SER A 178 0.79 -47.65 -19.70
C SER A 178 1.89 -48.58 -19.16
#